data_0b9700c80479b546e89db033c0a537e4
#
_entry.id   0b9700c80479b546e89db033c0a537e4
#
_cell.length_a   1.000
_cell.length_b   1.000
_cell.length_c   1.000
_cell.angle_alpha   90.00
_cell.angle_beta   90.00
_cell.angle_gamma   90.00
#
_symmetry.space_group_name_H-M   'P 1'
#
loop_
_entity.id
_entity.type
_entity.pdbx_description
1 polymer ?
#
loop_
_entity_poly.entity_id
_entity_poly.type
_entity_poly.pdbx_seq_one_letter_code
_entity_poly.pdbx_strand_id
1 'polypeptide(L)'
;MIDSLDWLERLVFDRLCSEHNTTSIEQVAGGYSKGYTLALSLWREIIEHLNALRNERGMVVLLIAHSKVERFEDPESSPYDRYSPRLHKHSAALVSEWCDAVLFATRKIRTQSEDAGFNRKRTIAHAIGKGGGERILRCVGGPSCVAKNRYGIVDELPLSWAAFVQAITQSQGTQSNG
;
A
#
# COMPACT_ATOMS: atom_id res chain seq x y z
N MET A 1 4.59 -9.70 -11.97
CA MET A 1 3.51 -9.13 -11.14
C MET A 1 3.08 -10.15 -10.10
N ILE A 2 2.86 -9.71 -8.85
CA ILE A 2 2.27 -10.51 -7.77
C ILE A 2 0.92 -9.88 -7.41
N ASP A 3 -0.16 -10.67 -7.49
CA ASP A 3 -1.53 -10.28 -7.16
C ASP A 3 -2.15 -11.40 -6.30
N SER A 4 -2.30 -11.20 -5.00
CA SER A 4 -1.97 -10.02 -4.21
C SER A 4 -1.05 -10.36 -3.03
N LEU A 5 -0.40 -9.36 -2.46
CA LEU A 5 0.51 -9.53 -1.32
C LEU A 5 -0.18 -10.07 -0.07
N ASP A 6 -1.43 -9.72 0.16
CA ASP A 6 -2.19 -10.22 1.31
C ASP A 6 -2.54 -11.70 1.18
N TRP A 7 -2.69 -12.23 -0.04
CA TRP A 7 -2.76 -13.66 -0.28
C TRP A 7 -1.40 -14.34 -0.14
N LEU A 8 -0.33 -13.72 -0.63
CA LEU A 8 1.03 -14.21 -0.42
C LEU A 8 1.38 -14.29 1.08
N GLU A 9 0.98 -13.28 1.87
CA GLU A 9 1.18 -13.29 3.32
C GLU A 9 0.49 -14.48 4.00
N ARG A 10 -0.71 -14.84 3.54
CA ARG A 10 -1.39 -16.05 4.05
C ARG A 10 -0.59 -17.32 3.75
N LEU A 11 -0.05 -17.44 2.54
CA LEU A 11 0.79 -18.60 2.19
C LEU A 11 2.06 -18.66 3.05
N VAL A 12 2.67 -17.52 3.37
CA VAL A 12 3.79 -17.44 4.30
C VAL A 12 3.39 -17.91 5.70
N PHE A 13 2.22 -17.49 6.19
CA PHE A 13 1.71 -17.91 7.48
C PHE A 13 1.34 -19.41 7.52
N ASP A 14 0.68 -19.91 6.48
CA ASP A 14 0.30 -21.32 6.35
C ASP A 14 1.54 -22.23 6.33
N ARG A 15 2.59 -21.83 5.63
CA ARG A 15 3.88 -22.53 5.62
C ARG A 15 4.46 -22.63 7.01
N LEU A 16 4.55 -21.54 7.76
CA LEU A 16 5.07 -21.52 9.13
C LEU A 16 4.20 -22.34 10.09
N CYS A 17 2.89 -22.24 9.96
CA CYS A 17 1.97 -23.07 10.74
C CYS A 17 2.20 -24.56 10.49
N SER A 18 2.39 -24.96 9.24
CA SER A 18 2.68 -26.34 8.87
C SER A 18 4.04 -26.81 9.42
N GLU A 19 5.10 -26.02 9.29
CA GLU A 19 6.44 -26.32 9.79
C GLU A 19 6.47 -26.48 11.32
N HIS A 20 5.62 -25.74 12.04
CA HIS A 20 5.53 -25.76 13.50
C HIS A 20 4.36 -26.60 14.06
N ASN A 21 3.63 -27.32 13.21
CA ASN A 21 2.45 -28.14 13.59
C ASN A 21 1.44 -27.33 14.42
N THR A 22 1.13 -26.10 13.99
CA THR A 22 0.14 -25.21 14.61
C THR A 22 -0.94 -24.83 13.62
N THR A 23 -2.07 -24.32 14.11
CA THR A 23 -3.19 -23.86 13.29
C THR A 23 -3.26 -22.34 13.14
N SER A 24 -2.41 -21.61 13.86
CA SER A 24 -2.40 -20.16 13.87
C SER A 24 -0.97 -19.63 13.94
N ILE A 25 -0.68 -18.59 13.17
CA ILE A 25 0.60 -17.88 13.19
C ILE A 25 0.96 -17.35 14.60
N GLU A 26 -0.05 -17.05 15.41
CA GLU A 26 0.13 -16.59 16.78
C GLU A 26 0.70 -17.67 17.71
N GLN A 27 0.50 -18.95 17.38
CA GLN A 27 0.98 -20.09 18.15
C GLN A 27 2.38 -20.57 17.70
N VAL A 28 2.83 -20.13 16.54
CA VAL A 28 4.14 -20.52 15.99
C VAL A 28 5.26 -20.18 16.95
N ALA A 29 6.20 -21.12 17.11
CA ALA A 29 7.38 -21.02 17.99
C ALA A 29 7.05 -20.71 19.47
N GLY A 30 5.89 -21.17 19.95
CA GLY A 30 5.44 -20.99 21.34
C GLY A 30 4.77 -19.64 21.60
N GLY A 31 4.35 -18.93 20.57
CA GLY A 31 3.55 -17.71 20.69
C GLY A 31 4.38 -16.43 20.87
N TYR A 32 3.81 -15.45 21.57
CA TYR A 32 4.41 -14.13 21.83
C TYR A 32 4.87 -13.39 20.56
N SER A 33 4.05 -13.43 19.50
CA SER A 33 4.34 -12.79 18.20
C SER A 33 5.58 -13.32 17.47
N LYS A 34 6.20 -14.40 17.90
CA LYS A 34 7.38 -14.99 17.26
C LYS A 34 7.10 -15.47 15.84
N GLY A 35 5.89 -15.97 15.57
CA GLY A 35 5.46 -16.36 14.23
C GLY A 35 5.56 -15.21 13.21
N TYR A 36 5.14 -14.02 13.58
CA TYR A 36 5.28 -12.83 12.73
C TYR A 36 6.73 -12.42 12.49
N THR A 37 7.61 -12.63 13.48
CA THR A 37 9.05 -12.39 13.33
C THR A 37 9.68 -13.40 12.37
N LEU A 38 9.30 -14.67 12.46
CA LEU A 38 9.74 -15.69 11.51
C LEU A 38 9.21 -15.43 10.08
N ALA A 39 7.98 -14.95 9.97
CA ALA A 39 7.42 -14.56 8.68
C ALA A 39 8.25 -13.48 7.98
N LEU A 40 8.87 -12.55 8.72
CA LEU A 40 9.76 -11.55 8.13
C LEU A 40 11.00 -12.16 7.48
N SER A 41 11.51 -13.29 7.97
CA SER A 41 12.64 -13.97 7.33
C SER A 41 12.24 -14.50 5.95
N LEU A 42 11.06 -15.13 5.84
CA LEU A 42 10.52 -15.57 4.55
C LEU A 42 10.23 -14.39 3.60
N TRP A 43 9.72 -13.28 4.13
CA TRP A 43 9.53 -12.06 3.33
C TRP A 43 10.85 -11.50 2.79
N ARG A 44 11.95 -11.56 3.57
CA ARG A 44 13.28 -11.15 3.10
C ARG A 44 13.79 -12.06 1.98
N GLU A 45 13.61 -13.37 2.10
CA GLU A 45 13.94 -14.32 1.02
C GLU A 45 13.18 -14.02 -0.28
N ILE A 46 11.87 -13.75 -0.17
CA ILE A 46 11.06 -13.35 -1.33
C ILE A 46 11.60 -12.07 -1.96
N ILE A 47 11.92 -11.05 -1.13
CA ILE A 47 12.47 -9.78 -1.60
C ILE A 47 13.83 -9.96 -2.26
N GLU A 48 14.70 -10.85 -1.77
CA GLU A 48 15.99 -11.17 -2.39
C GLU A 48 15.82 -11.77 -3.78
N HIS A 49 14.88 -12.69 -3.96
CA HIS A 49 14.55 -13.23 -5.28
C HIS A 49 14.00 -12.16 -6.22
N LEU A 50 13.14 -11.25 -5.72
CA LEU A 50 12.65 -10.13 -6.51
C LEU A 50 13.77 -9.15 -6.88
N ASN A 51 14.74 -8.92 -5.99
CA ASN A 51 15.95 -8.15 -6.29
C ASN A 51 16.78 -8.78 -7.40
N ALA A 52 16.98 -10.09 -7.38
CA ALA A 52 17.69 -10.80 -8.45
C ALA A 52 16.97 -10.61 -9.81
N LEU A 53 15.65 -10.76 -9.85
CA LEU A 53 14.86 -10.50 -11.07
C LEU A 53 15.00 -9.05 -11.56
N ARG A 54 14.98 -8.08 -10.65
CA ARG A 54 15.14 -6.66 -10.98
C ARG A 54 16.55 -6.34 -11.49
N ASN A 55 17.58 -6.79 -10.77
CA ASN A 55 18.96 -6.36 -11.00
C ASN A 55 19.63 -7.17 -12.11
N GLU A 56 19.37 -8.48 -12.20
CA GLU A 56 20.02 -9.37 -13.17
C GLU A 56 19.24 -9.49 -14.48
N ARG A 57 17.91 -9.33 -14.42
CA ARG A 57 17.03 -9.50 -15.58
C ARG A 57 16.39 -8.20 -16.07
N GLY A 58 16.64 -7.08 -15.40
CA GLY A 58 16.05 -5.78 -15.75
C GLY A 58 14.52 -5.75 -15.65
N MET A 59 13.93 -6.61 -14.80
CA MET A 59 12.48 -6.73 -14.71
C MET A 59 11.88 -5.63 -13.84
N VAL A 60 10.74 -5.11 -14.28
CA VAL A 60 9.87 -4.29 -13.42
C VAL A 60 9.07 -5.22 -12.51
N VAL A 61 9.16 -5.01 -11.20
CA VAL A 61 8.41 -5.76 -10.20
C VAL A 61 7.17 -4.96 -9.80
N LEU A 62 5.99 -5.49 -10.09
CA LEU A 62 4.71 -4.92 -9.71
C LEU A 62 4.05 -5.79 -8.63
N LEU A 63 3.79 -5.19 -7.48
CA LEU A 63 3.13 -5.82 -6.34
C LEU A 63 1.77 -5.17 -6.11
N ILE A 64 0.72 -5.97 -6.06
CA ILE A 64 -0.65 -5.51 -5.78
C ILE A 64 -1.02 -5.94 -4.37
N ALA A 65 -1.62 -5.03 -3.61
CA ALA A 65 -2.18 -5.31 -2.29
C ALA A 65 -3.57 -4.69 -2.16
N HIS A 66 -4.49 -5.37 -1.50
CA HIS A 66 -5.72 -4.73 -1.06
C HIS A 66 -5.40 -3.70 0.02
N SER A 67 -6.28 -2.72 0.17
CA SER A 67 -6.18 -1.74 1.25
C SER A 67 -7.07 -2.14 2.44
N LYS A 68 -6.67 -1.71 3.61
CA LYS A 68 -7.48 -1.68 4.84
C LYS A 68 -7.51 -0.26 5.39
N VAL A 69 -8.53 0.06 6.16
CA VAL A 69 -8.55 1.26 7.00
C VAL A 69 -7.95 0.87 8.34
N GLU A 70 -6.99 1.65 8.80
CA GLU A 70 -6.40 1.51 10.13
C GLU A 70 -6.35 2.86 10.84
N ARG A 71 -6.52 2.82 12.16
CA ARG A 71 -6.38 4.00 13.00
C ARG A 71 -4.92 4.33 13.17
N PHE A 72 -4.58 5.60 12.98
CA PHE A 72 -3.24 6.12 13.16
C PHE A 72 -3.22 7.08 14.35
N GLU A 73 -2.36 6.76 15.31
CA GLU A 73 -2.08 7.60 16.48
C GLU A 73 -0.95 8.54 16.13
N ASP A 74 -1.29 9.77 15.80
CA ASP A 74 -0.34 10.82 15.46
C ASP A 74 0.02 11.62 16.72
N PRO A 75 1.30 11.78 17.09
CA PRO A 75 1.70 12.55 18.25
C PRO A 75 1.41 14.06 18.12
N GLU A 76 1.21 14.56 16.91
CA GLU A 76 1.00 15.99 16.64
C GLU A 76 -0.47 16.35 16.38
N SER A 77 -1.35 15.35 16.23
CA SER A 77 -2.76 15.57 15.92
C SER A 77 -3.68 14.58 16.61
N SER A 78 -5.00 14.84 16.56
CA SER A 78 -5.97 13.83 17.01
C SER A 78 -5.87 12.56 16.14
N PRO A 79 -6.03 11.37 16.72
CA PRO A 79 -6.01 10.12 15.98
C PRO A 79 -7.00 10.11 14.83
N TYR A 80 -6.58 9.60 13.67
CA TYR A 80 -7.38 9.54 12.46
C TYR A 80 -7.27 8.20 11.76
N ASP A 81 -8.21 7.93 10.86
CA ASP A 81 -8.23 6.71 10.05
C ASP A 81 -7.56 6.96 8.70
N ARG A 82 -6.70 6.04 8.27
CA ARG A 82 -6.03 6.10 6.97
C ARG A 82 -6.05 4.75 6.25
N TYR A 83 -5.94 4.80 4.93
CA TYR A 83 -5.74 3.61 4.12
C TYR A 83 -4.28 3.16 4.17
N SER A 84 -4.08 1.86 4.39
CA SER A 84 -2.79 1.19 4.35
C SER A 84 -2.88 -0.16 3.62
N PRO A 85 -1.78 -0.76 3.17
CA PRO A 85 -1.79 -2.12 2.63
C PRO A 85 -2.35 -3.12 3.64
N ARG A 86 -3.20 -4.06 3.17
CA ARG A 86 -3.80 -5.10 4.02
C ARG A 86 -2.81 -6.23 4.31
N LEU A 87 -1.74 -5.89 5.01
CA LEU A 87 -0.70 -6.79 5.49
C LEU A 87 -0.55 -6.65 7.00
N HIS A 88 0.16 -7.59 7.61
CA HIS A 88 0.64 -7.41 8.97
C HIS A 88 1.60 -6.22 9.04
N LYS A 89 1.59 -5.47 10.13
CA LYS A 89 2.32 -4.20 10.25
C LYS A 89 3.81 -4.29 9.88
N HIS A 90 4.48 -5.37 10.26
CA HIS A 90 5.89 -5.55 9.97
C HIS A 90 6.16 -5.90 8.51
N SER A 91 5.32 -6.75 7.90
CA SER A 91 5.39 -7.06 6.47
C SER A 91 5.09 -5.83 5.62
N ALA A 92 4.07 -5.07 5.99
CA ALA A 92 3.71 -3.82 5.31
C ALA A 92 4.87 -2.80 5.34
N ALA A 93 5.52 -2.63 6.51
CA ALA A 93 6.67 -1.75 6.64
C ALA A 93 7.84 -2.21 5.76
N LEU A 94 8.23 -3.50 5.85
CA LEU A 94 9.34 -4.08 5.10
C LEU A 94 9.13 -3.93 3.57
N VAL A 95 7.97 -4.32 3.06
CA VAL A 95 7.66 -4.24 1.63
C VAL A 95 7.57 -2.79 1.17
N SER A 96 6.91 -1.93 1.95
CA SER A 96 6.78 -0.51 1.60
C SER A 96 8.14 0.19 1.60
N GLU A 97 9.04 -0.14 2.51
CA GLU A 97 10.40 0.40 2.54
C GLU A 97 11.19 -0.02 1.31
N TRP A 98 11.10 -1.28 0.92
CA TRP A 98 11.80 -1.85 -0.23
C TRP A 98 11.32 -1.26 -1.57
N CYS A 99 10.02 -1.07 -1.77
CA CYS A 99 9.46 -0.55 -3.01
C CYS A 99 9.98 0.86 -3.33
N ASP A 100 10.27 1.13 -4.61
CA ASP A 100 10.62 2.48 -5.08
C ASP A 100 9.41 3.42 -5.09
N ALA A 101 8.22 2.85 -5.32
CA ALA A 101 6.95 3.56 -5.19
C ALA A 101 5.89 2.70 -4.51
N VAL A 102 5.13 3.31 -3.63
CA VAL A 102 3.87 2.79 -3.07
C VAL A 102 2.78 3.75 -3.50
N LEU A 103 1.89 3.27 -4.36
CA LEU A 103 0.87 4.10 -4.99
C LEU A 103 -0.50 3.66 -4.49
N PHE A 104 -1.30 4.62 -4.05
CA PHE A 104 -2.66 4.34 -3.62
C PHE A 104 -3.63 4.56 -4.78
N ALA A 105 -4.14 3.45 -5.34
CA ALA A 105 -5.14 3.45 -6.39
C ALA A 105 -6.53 3.65 -5.79
N THR A 106 -7.23 4.70 -6.20
CA THR A 106 -8.55 5.04 -5.66
C THR A 106 -9.43 5.71 -6.70
N ARG A 107 -10.67 5.99 -6.31
CA ARG A 107 -11.58 6.83 -7.08
C ARG A 107 -11.62 8.21 -6.48
N LYS A 108 -11.70 9.23 -7.32
CA LYS A 108 -11.89 10.62 -6.87
C LYS A 108 -13.32 10.79 -6.36
N ILE A 109 -13.43 11.17 -5.11
CA ILE A 109 -14.72 11.43 -4.47
C ILE A 109 -14.78 12.87 -4.00
N ARG A 110 -15.98 13.46 -4.04
CA ARG A 110 -16.30 14.73 -3.40
C ARG A 110 -17.28 14.45 -2.26
N THR A 111 -16.96 14.93 -1.08
CA THR A 111 -17.87 14.89 0.05
C THR A 111 -18.68 16.19 0.09
N GLN A 112 -20.00 16.07 0.21
CA GLN A 112 -20.91 17.20 0.48
C GLN A 112 -21.61 16.95 1.80
N SER A 113 -21.70 18.00 2.63
CA SER A 113 -22.56 17.99 3.81
C SER A 113 -23.96 18.41 3.36
N GLU A 114 -24.93 17.53 3.54
CA GLU A 114 -26.34 17.82 3.35
C GLU A 114 -27.01 18.00 4.71
N ASP A 115 -27.97 18.94 4.76
CA ASP A 115 -28.81 19.13 5.94
C ASP A 115 -29.85 18.00 5.99
N ALA A 116 -29.74 17.15 7.00
CA ALA A 116 -30.63 16.00 7.17
C ALA A 116 -31.89 16.33 8.02
N GLY A 117 -32.15 17.62 8.27
CA GLY A 117 -33.22 18.08 9.13
C GLY A 117 -32.91 17.93 10.64
N PHE A 118 -33.61 18.63 11.48
CA PHE A 118 -33.43 18.62 12.95
C PHE A 118 -31.97 18.90 13.41
N ASN A 119 -31.28 19.85 12.79
CA ASN A 119 -29.89 20.22 13.11
C ASN A 119 -28.87 19.09 12.93
N ARG A 120 -29.16 18.07 12.10
CA ARG A 120 -28.23 16.98 11.78
C ARG A 120 -27.65 17.19 10.39
N LYS A 121 -26.32 17.24 10.30
CA LYS A 121 -25.59 17.25 9.03
C LYS A 121 -25.22 15.82 8.66
N ARG A 122 -25.55 15.40 7.44
CA ARG A 122 -25.12 14.12 6.87
C ARG A 122 -24.08 14.39 5.79
N THR A 123 -22.92 13.76 5.91
CA THR A 123 -21.89 13.82 4.87
C THR A 123 -22.14 12.71 3.86
N ILE A 124 -22.34 13.06 2.60
CA ILE A 124 -22.52 12.13 1.50
C ILE A 124 -21.31 12.22 0.58
N ALA A 125 -20.79 11.07 0.18
CA ALA A 125 -19.68 10.97 -0.77
C ALA A 125 -20.23 10.74 -2.18
N HIS A 126 -19.88 11.60 -3.13
CA HIS A 126 -20.23 11.49 -4.52
C HIS A 126 -18.99 11.17 -5.36
N ALA A 127 -19.11 10.23 -6.30
CA ALA A 127 -18.07 9.97 -7.27
C ALA A 127 -17.96 11.13 -8.27
N ILE A 128 -16.73 11.59 -8.55
CA ILE A 128 -16.48 12.61 -9.55
C ILE A 128 -16.15 11.92 -10.88
N GLY A 129 -16.84 12.30 -11.97
CA GLY A 129 -16.64 11.73 -13.31
C GLY A 129 -17.71 10.74 -13.71
N LYS A 130 -17.66 10.29 -14.98
CA LYS A 130 -18.60 9.32 -15.56
C LYS A 130 -18.25 7.87 -15.14
N GLY A 131 -19.21 6.96 -15.14
CA GLY A 131 -18.97 5.53 -14.98
C GLY A 131 -18.48 5.11 -13.58
N GLY A 132 -18.94 5.78 -12.51
CA GLY A 132 -18.59 5.43 -11.12
C GLY A 132 -17.34 6.13 -10.59
N GLY A 133 -16.88 7.20 -11.23
CA GLY A 133 -15.84 8.10 -10.77
C GLY A 133 -14.49 7.95 -11.47
N GLU A 134 -13.77 9.05 -11.52
CA GLU A 134 -12.39 9.12 -12.02
C GLU A 134 -11.46 8.27 -11.16
N ARG A 135 -10.68 7.42 -11.81
CA ARG A 135 -9.68 6.56 -11.15
C ARG A 135 -8.33 7.24 -11.15
N ILE A 136 -7.72 7.32 -9.99
CA ILE A 136 -6.45 8.03 -9.79
C ILE A 136 -5.44 7.17 -9.00
N LEU A 137 -4.17 7.53 -9.17
CA LEU A 137 -3.05 7.08 -8.34
C LEU A 137 -2.60 8.26 -7.48
N ARG A 138 -2.60 8.10 -6.16
CA ARG A 138 -1.93 9.01 -5.24
C ARG A 138 -0.50 8.56 -5.06
N CYS A 139 0.43 9.44 -5.41
CA CYS A 139 1.86 9.15 -5.41
C CYS A 139 2.56 9.65 -4.14
N VAL A 140 1.91 10.51 -3.37
CA VAL A 140 2.41 11.08 -2.11
C VAL A 140 1.47 10.70 -0.97
N GLY A 141 2.05 10.26 0.14
CA GLY A 141 1.31 9.94 1.36
C GLY A 141 0.82 11.18 2.09
N GLY A 142 -0.19 10.96 2.92
CA GLY A 142 -0.80 12.01 3.73
C GLY A 142 -1.73 11.40 4.79
N PRO A 143 -2.54 12.23 5.46
CA PRO A 143 -3.44 11.73 6.49
C PRO A 143 -4.42 10.65 6.00
N SER A 144 -4.80 10.66 4.72
CA SER A 144 -5.80 9.75 4.19
C SER A 144 -5.26 8.40 3.71
N CYS A 145 -3.98 8.31 3.33
CA CYS A 145 -3.40 7.07 2.81
C CYS A 145 -1.88 7.01 2.94
N VAL A 146 -1.38 5.78 3.02
CA VAL A 146 0.04 5.49 2.88
C VAL A 146 0.39 5.49 1.39
N ALA A 147 1.30 6.37 0.97
CA ALA A 147 1.89 6.37 -0.35
C ALA A 147 3.28 6.99 -0.28
N LYS A 148 4.15 6.64 -1.22
CA LYS A 148 5.48 7.26 -1.40
C LYS A 148 5.99 7.00 -2.80
N ASN A 149 6.93 7.81 -3.26
CA ASN A 149 7.73 7.47 -4.43
C ASN A 149 9.12 8.11 -4.34
N ARG A 150 10.11 7.47 -4.98
CA ARG A 150 11.49 7.96 -5.08
C ARG A 150 11.74 8.75 -6.36
N TYR A 151 10.70 8.94 -7.16
CA TYR A 151 10.80 9.57 -8.48
C TYR A 151 10.50 11.07 -8.46
N GLY A 152 10.16 11.65 -7.30
CA GLY A 152 9.83 13.06 -7.17
C GLY A 152 8.46 13.45 -7.75
N ILE A 153 7.56 12.50 -7.96
CA ILE A 153 6.19 12.75 -8.43
C ILE A 153 5.39 13.34 -7.27
N VAL A 154 4.86 14.53 -7.43
CA VAL A 154 4.10 15.25 -6.39
C VAL A 154 2.60 15.26 -6.62
N ASP A 155 2.15 15.02 -7.84
CA ASP A 155 0.74 15.12 -8.24
C ASP A 155 0.01 13.78 -8.18
N GLU A 156 -1.32 13.86 -8.14
CA GLU A 156 -2.18 12.72 -8.44
C GLU A 156 -2.11 12.43 -9.94
N LEU A 157 -2.01 11.17 -10.31
CA LEU A 157 -1.99 10.73 -11.70
C LEU A 157 -3.28 9.99 -12.06
N PRO A 158 -3.70 9.97 -13.32
CA PRO A 158 -4.69 9.01 -13.80
C PRO A 158 -4.22 7.58 -13.49
N LEU A 159 -5.15 6.67 -13.17
CA LEU A 159 -4.84 5.25 -13.00
C LEU A 159 -4.47 4.63 -14.36
N SER A 160 -3.25 4.88 -14.79
CA SER A 160 -2.70 4.46 -16.06
C SER A 160 -1.20 4.21 -15.94
N TRP A 161 -0.73 3.07 -16.44
CA TRP A 161 0.70 2.76 -16.50
C TRP A 161 1.47 3.79 -17.34
N ALA A 162 0.91 4.18 -18.49
CA ALA A 162 1.52 5.18 -19.37
C ALA A 162 1.70 6.54 -18.66
N ALA A 163 0.68 6.99 -17.91
CA ALA A 163 0.77 8.24 -17.15
C ALA A 163 1.85 8.17 -16.08
N PHE A 164 1.97 7.04 -15.38
CA PHE A 164 3.01 6.84 -14.37
C PHE A 164 4.41 6.85 -14.97
N VAL A 165 4.64 6.11 -16.06
CA VAL A 165 5.94 6.09 -16.76
C VAL A 165 6.31 7.47 -17.29
N GLN A 166 5.36 8.19 -17.87
CA GLN A 166 5.58 9.57 -18.35
C GLN A 166 5.99 10.50 -17.19
N ALA A 167 5.33 10.41 -16.04
CA ALA A 167 5.66 11.22 -14.87
C ALA A 167 7.08 10.92 -14.35
N ILE A 168 7.51 9.65 -14.32
CA ILE A 168 8.90 9.28 -13.97
C ILE A 168 9.89 9.94 -14.92
N THR A 169 9.66 9.86 -16.23
CA THR A 169 10.57 10.41 -17.24
C THR A 169 10.69 11.93 -17.12
N GLN A 170 9.59 12.62 -16.88
CA GLN A 170 9.57 14.07 -16.71
C GLN A 170 10.30 14.53 -15.45
N SER A 171 10.10 13.84 -14.32
CA SER A 171 10.75 14.19 -13.06
C SER A 171 12.27 13.98 -13.09
N GLN A 172 12.74 12.95 -13.77
CA GLN A 172 14.19 12.71 -13.93
C GLN A 172 14.85 13.74 -14.87
N GLY A 173 14.16 14.19 -15.91
CA GLY A 173 14.64 15.23 -16.82
C GLY A 173 14.85 16.59 -16.14
N THR A 174 14.08 16.90 -15.11
CA THR A 174 14.17 18.15 -14.36
C THR A 174 15.34 18.15 -13.39
N GLN A 175 15.76 16.99 -12.88
CA GLN A 175 16.89 16.87 -11.94
C GLN A 175 18.27 16.91 -12.63
N SER A 176 18.35 16.66 -13.93
CA SER A 176 19.61 16.68 -14.67
C SER A 176 20.03 18.07 -15.17
N ASN A 177 19.18 19.09 -15.02
CA ASN A 177 19.42 20.48 -15.47
C ASN A 177 19.56 21.51 -14.31
N GLY A 178 19.83 21.04 -13.09
CA GLY A 178 20.01 21.88 -11.90
C GLY A 178 21.43 21.84 -11.35
#